data_3e3ccfb8108409738971a8067a9b977b
#
_entry.id   3e3ccfb8108409738971a8067a9b977b
#
_cell.length_a   1.000
_cell.length_b   1.000
_cell.length_c   1.000
_cell.angle_alpha   90.00
_cell.angle_beta   90.00
_cell.angle_gamma   90.00
#
_symmetry.space_group_name_H-M   'P 1'
#
loop_
_entity.id
_entity.type
_entity.pdbx_description
1 polymer ?
#
loop_
_entity_poly.entity_id
_entity_poly.type
_entity_poly.pdbx_seq_one_letter_code
_entity_poly.pdbx_strand_id
1 'polypeptide(L)'
;MVIWYVILTLLAIYFLNLCYKVLWYLTKIIMFQSKLKKLRGDGCHIQRERSYWSMFFGKKGVLDFTVTIQNQKFNVYLLSFLSTRGRWNIEKGENCYYAEARRYNRVFYNAYRNSSDEPEHSRDFRRESPFWKCLFHLPKEKASSNDKQIVLAYPTPRLLTYTDKKLEYLQSGNTFDGYTVMLWDDFLNFLKSGMEGNHE
;
A
#
# COMPACT_ATOMS: atom_id res chain seq x y z
N MET A 1 32.59 33.13 15.21
CA MET A 1 31.24 33.55 14.77
C MET A 1 30.76 32.84 13.51
N VAL A 2 31.54 32.78 12.44
CA VAL A 2 31.13 32.15 11.14
C VAL A 2 30.65 30.70 11.29
N ILE A 3 31.35 29.87 12.07
CA ILE A 3 30.99 28.46 12.30
C ILE A 3 29.60 28.32 12.90
N TRP A 4 29.21 29.17 13.83
CA TRP A 4 27.87 29.14 14.44
C TRP A 4 26.75 29.47 13.44
N TYR A 5 26.97 30.42 12.53
CA TYR A 5 26.02 30.74 11.48
C TYR A 5 25.85 29.57 10.52
N VAL A 6 26.92 28.88 10.15
CA VAL A 6 26.85 27.68 9.28
C VAL A 6 26.04 26.57 9.96
N ILE A 7 26.30 26.27 11.24
CA ILE A 7 25.58 25.27 12.00
C ILE A 7 24.08 25.60 12.09
N LEU A 8 23.74 26.85 12.43
CA LEU A 8 22.34 27.29 12.51
C LEU A 8 21.64 27.20 11.17
N THR A 9 22.31 27.53 10.07
CA THR A 9 21.75 27.43 8.72
C THR A 9 21.47 25.97 8.37
N LEU A 10 22.40 25.05 8.65
CA LEU A 10 22.19 23.61 8.40
C LEU A 10 21.05 23.04 9.24
N LEU A 11 20.94 23.44 10.51
CA LEU A 11 19.83 23.06 11.38
C LEU A 11 18.48 23.58 10.85
N ALA A 12 18.44 24.82 10.39
CA ALA A 12 17.24 25.41 9.80
C ALA A 12 16.81 24.67 8.54
N ILE A 13 17.75 24.35 7.64
CA ILE A 13 17.46 23.55 6.42
C ILE A 13 16.94 22.15 6.79
N TYR A 14 17.58 21.50 7.78
CA TYR A 14 17.13 20.19 8.25
C TYR A 14 15.70 20.25 8.82
N PHE A 15 15.42 21.26 9.64
CA PHE A 15 14.09 21.47 10.23
C PHE A 15 13.02 21.75 9.17
N LEU A 16 13.32 22.60 8.20
CA LEU A 16 12.41 22.87 7.06
C LEU A 16 12.11 21.60 6.26
N ASN A 17 13.12 20.78 6.00
CA ASN A 17 12.93 19.50 5.30
C ASN A 17 12.05 18.53 6.12
N LEU A 18 12.22 18.50 7.45
CA LEU A 18 11.39 17.70 8.33
C LEU A 18 9.94 18.19 8.32
N CYS A 19 9.71 19.48 8.46
CA CYS A 19 8.38 20.10 8.38
C CYS A 19 7.71 19.79 7.03
N TYR A 20 8.43 19.91 5.92
CA TYR A 20 7.92 19.60 4.59
C TYR A 20 7.47 18.13 4.49
N LYS A 21 8.25 17.17 5.00
CA LYS A 21 7.89 15.75 5.02
C LYS A 21 6.63 15.49 5.85
N VAL A 22 6.55 16.08 7.04
CA VAL A 22 5.37 15.95 7.92
C VAL A 22 4.13 16.49 7.23
N LEU A 23 4.20 17.70 6.66
CA LEU A 23 3.08 18.29 5.90
C LEU A 23 2.67 17.42 4.72
N TRP A 24 3.64 16.87 3.99
CA TRP A 24 3.37 15.97 2.87
C TRP A 24 2.65 14.69 3.33
N TYR A 25 3.04 14.08 4.45
CA TYR A 25 2.36 12.91 5.00
C TYR A 25 0.93 13.24 5.45
N LEU A 26 0.76 14.34 6.16
CA LEU A 26 -0.57 14.80 6.58
C LEU A 26 -1.48 15.04 5.37
N THR A 27 -0.98 15.68 4.34
CA THR A 27 -1.74 15.91 3.10
C THR A 27 -2.21 14.59 2.48
N LYS A 28 -1.35 13.55 2.43
CA LYS A 28 -1.73 12.24 1.91
C LYS A 28 -2.83 11.57 2.73
N ILE A 29 -2.73 11.64 4.06
CA ILE A 29 -3.74 11.09 4.97
C ILE A 29 -5.08 11.83 4.81
N ILE A 30 -5.04 13.17 4.74
CA ILE A 30 -6.25 13.99 4.55
C ILE A 30 -6.89 13.69 3.19
N MET A 31 -6.11 13.57 2.12
CA MET A 31 -6.62 13.21 0.79
C MET A 31 -7.27 11.82 0.79
N PHE A 32 -6.64 10.83 1.41
CA PHE A 32 -7.22 9.49 1.58
C PHE A 32 -8.58 9.56 2.31
N GLN A 33 -8.59 10.22 3.47
CA GLN A 33 -9.80 10.41 4.26
C GLN A 33 -10.90 11.14 3.50
N SER A 34 -10.57 12.23 2.81
CA SER A 34 -11.54 13.04 2.05
C SER A 34 -12.16 12.23 0.91
N LYS A 35 -11.35 11.45 0.16
CA LYS A 35 -11.84 10.61 -0.93
C LYS A 35 -12.75 9.48 -0.41
N LEU A 36 -12.37 8.80 0.69
CA LEU A 36 -13.23 7.78 1.30
C LEU A 36 -14.55 8.35 1.84
N LYS A 37 -14.51 9.54 2.44
CA LYS A 37 -15.74 10.19 2.91
C LYS A 37 -16.71 10.54 1.77
N LYS A 38 -16.19 10.98 0.63
CA LYS A 38 -17.00 11.31 -0.56
C LYS A 38 -17.67 10.08 -1.17
N LEU A 39 -17.11 8.89 -0.99
CA LEU A 39 -17.69 7.64 -1.47
C LEU A 39 -18.73 7.05 -0.51
N ARG A 40 -18.84 7.59 0.69
CA ARG A 40 -19.86 7.20 1.66
C ARG A 40 -21.19 7.83 1.24
N GLY A 41 -21.94 7.14 0.42
CA GLY A 41 -23.20 7.60 -0.13
C GLY A 41 -24.10 6.42 -0.48
N ASP A 42 -25.08 6.63 -1.32
CA ASP A 42 -26.08 5.65 -1.71
C ASP A 42 -25.47 4.36 -2.24
N GLY A 43 -25.69 3.27 -1.51
CA GLY A 43 -25.23 1.91 -1.88
C GLY A 43 -23.82 1.50 -1.44
N CYS A 44 -23.00 2.41 -0.88
CA CYS A 44 -21.68 2.08 -0.34
C CYS A 44 -21.58 2.42 1.14
N HIS A 45 -21.48 1.40 1.99
CA HIS A 45 -21.26 1.57 3.42
C HIS A 45 -19.81 1.27 3.78
N ILE A 46 -19.11 2.28 4.33
CA ILE A 46 -17.72 2.14 4.78
C ILE A 46 -17.69 2.22 6.30
N GLN A 47 -17.35 1.11 6.94
CA GLN A 47 -17.14 1.02 8.38
C GLN A 47 -15.64 0.98 8.66
N ARG A 48 -15.18 1.91 9.47
CA ARG A 48 -13.78 2.02 9.86
C ARG A 48 -13.53 1.25 11.14
N GLU A 49 -12.54 0.35 11.11
CA GLU A 49 -12.13 -0.46 12.27
C GLU A 49 -10.99 0.21 13.06
N ARG A 50 -10.23 1.10 12.41
CA ARG A 50 -9.08 1.78 13.01
C ARG A 50 -9.08 3.27 12.70
N SER A 51 -8.41 4.07 13.54
CA SER A 51 -8.18 5.49 13.23
C SER A 51 -7.27 5.63 12.00
N TYR A 52 -7.43 6.70 11.22
CA TYR A 52 -6.57 6.96 10.07
C TYR A 52 -5.09 7.01 10.47
N TRP A 53 -4.77 7.60 11.60
CA TRP A 53 -3.40 7.64 12.12
C TRP A 53 -2.84 6.23 12.34
N SER A 54 -3.62 5.34 12.94
CA SER A 54 -3.25 3.94 13.16
C SER A 54 -3.08 3.15 11.86
N MET A 55 -3.91 3.42 10.82
CA MET A 55 -3.78 2.79 9.51
C MET A 55 -2.44 3.10 8.85
N PHE A 56 -1.97 4.36 8.94
CA PHE A 56 -0.75 4.79 8.26
C PHE A 56 0.52 4.54 9.06
N PHE A 57 0.49 4.67 10.37
CA PHE A 57 1.67 4.58 11.24
C PHE A 57 1.68 3.38 12.17
N GLY A 58 0.56 2.68 12.32
CA GLY A 58 0.44 1.50 13.15
C GLY A 58 0.88 0.20 12.48
N LYS A 59 0.49 -0.92 13.07
CA LYS A 59 0.73 -2.27 12.53
C LYS A 59 0.12 -2.40 11.15
N LYS A 60 0.84 -3.03 10.22
CA LYS A 60 0.39 -3.28 8.85
C LYS A 60 -0.31 -4.64 8.72
N GLY A 61 -1.28 -4.75 7.80
CA GLY A 61 -2.00 -5.98 7.53
C GLY A 61 -3.05 -6.35 8.59
N VAL A 62 -3.38 -5.44 9.48
CA VAL A 62 -4.55 -5.55 10.35
C VAL A 62 -5.75 -4.99 9.60
N LEU A 63 -6.96 -5.50 9.84
CA LEU A 63 -8.18 -4.98 9.24
C LEU A 63 -8.34 -3.48 9.53
N ASP A 64 -8.31 -2.68 8.48
CA ASP A 64 -8.34 -1.23 8.61
C ASP A 64 -9.76 -0.68 8.47
N PHE A 65 -10.51 -1.18 7.51
CA PHE A 65 -11.91 -0.85 7.32
C PHE A 65 -12.63 -1.92 6.50
N THR A 66 -13.94 -1.95 6.60
CA THR A 66 -14.80 -2.80 5.78
C THR A 66 -15.63 -1.94 4.83
N VAL A 67 -15.86 -2.47 3.64
CA VAL A 67 -16.73 -1.84 2.65
C VAL A 67 -17.85 -2.81 2.33
N THR A 68 -19.08 -2.34 2.36
CA THR A 68 -20.25 -3.12 1.94
C THR A 68 -20.88 -2.46 0.73
N ILE A 69 -20.98 -3.19 -0.38
CA ILE A 69 -21.59 -2.77 -1.62
C ILE A 69 -22.53 -3.89 -2.07
N GLN A 70 -23.79 -3.59 -2.37
CA GLN A 70 -24.78 -4.57 -2.83
C GLN A 70 -24.84 -5.83 -1.94
N ASN A 71 -24.84 -5.64 -0.62
CA ASN A 71 -24.80 -6.72 0.39
C ASN A 71 -23.53 -7.60 0.37
N GLN A 72 -22.55 -7.28 -0.46
CA GLN A 72 -21.25 -7.94 -0.44
C GLN A 72 -20.27 -7.16 0.44
N LYS A 73 -19.66 -7.85 1.39
CA LYS A 73 -18.69 -7.27 2.32
C LYS A 73 -17.25 -7.51 1.83
N PHE A 74 -16.46 -6.46 1.90
CA PHE A 74 -15.05 -6.45 1.56
C PHE A 74 -14.24 -6.00 2.77
N ASN A 75 -13.32 -6.85 3.21
CA ASN A 75 -12.39 -6.54 4.29
C ASN A 75 -11.12 -5.93 3.69
N VAL A 76 -10.76 -4.72 4.09
CA VAL A 76 -9.66 -3.97 3.47
C VAL A 76 -8.50 -3.81 4.44
N TYR A 77 -7.32 -4.21 3.98
CA TYR A 77 -6.03 -4.14 4.67
C TYR A 77 -5.14 -3.14 3.95
N LEU A 78 -4.80 -2.04 4.62
CA LEU A 78 -4.02 -0.98 4.00
C LEU A 78 -2.53 -1.32 4.01
N LEU A 79 -1.94 -1.41 2.83
CA LEU A 79 -0.50 -1.41 2.62
C LEU A 79 -0.06 0.02 2.29
N SER A 80 0.67 0.66 3.20
CA SER A 80 1.11 2.04 3.02
C SER A 80 2.55 2.25 3.46
N PHE A 81 3.32 2.86 2.56
CA PHE A 81 4.66 3.39 2.82
C PHE A 81 4.71 4.84 2.37
N LEU A 82 4.27 5.76 3.22
CA LEU A 82 4.18 7.18 2.90
C LEU A 82 5.53 7.81 2.54
N SER A 83 6.63 7.24 3.03
CA SER A 83 7.99 7.72 2.77
C SER A 83 8.50 7.43 1.36
N THR A 84 7.86 6.54 0.62
CA THR A 84 8.34 6.12 -0.70
C THR A 84 7.20 5.66 -1.62
N ARG A 85 7.28 6.05 -2.89
CA ARG A 85 6.49 5.51 -3.99
C ARG A 85 7.29 4.53 -4.86
N GLY A 86 8.38 3.98 -4.32
CA GLY A 86 9.27 3.09 -5.05
C GLY A 86 8.63 1.74 -5.37
N ARG A 87 9.43 0.72 -5.22
CA ARG A 87 9.01 -0.69 -5.33
C ARG A 87 8.53 -1.16 -3.97
N TRP A 88 7.35 -1.75 -3.93
CA TRP A 88 6.85 -2.43 -2.74
C TRP A 88 6.77 -3.91 -3.01
N ASN A 89 7.10 -4.71 -2.00
CA ASN A 89 7.05 -6.16 -2.07
C ASN A 89 6.30 -6.70 -0.85
N ILE A 90 5.47 -7.70 -1.09
CA ILE A 90 4.88 -8.54 -0.04
C ILE A 90 5.62 -9.87 -0.10
N GLU A 91 6.37 -10.19 0.94
CA GLU A 91 7.14 -11.42 1.06
C GLU A 91 6.43 -12.38 2.02
N LYS A 92 6.19 -13.61 1.56
CA LYS A 92 5.63 -14.67 2.38
C LYS A 92 6.73 -15.29 3.23
N GLY A 93 6.58 -15.26 4.54
CA GLY A 93 7.40 -16.03 5.48
C GLY A 93 6.69 -17.31 5.91
N GLU A 94 7.35 -18.11 6.72
CA GLU A 94 6.79 -19.39 7.21
C GLU A 94 5.46 -19.20 7.93
N ASN A 95 5.39 -18.22 8.83
CA ASN A 95 4.23 -17.96 9.68
C ASN A 95 3.63 -16.56 9.55
N CYS A 96 4.15 -15.72 8.68
CA CYS A 96 3.74 -14.32 8.54
C CYS A 96 4.09 -13.80 7.16
N TYR A 97 3.59 -12.61 6.85
CA TYR A 97 4.04 -11.85 5.69
C TYR A 97 4.93 -10.70 6.15
N TYR A 98 5.80 -10.27 5.26
CA TYR A 98 6.58 -9.05 5.41
C TYR A 98 6.22 -8.09 4.29
N ALA A 99 6.09 -6.82 4.61
CA ALA A 99 5.93 -5.79 3.62
C ALA A 99 7.22 -4.97 3.55
N GLU A 100 7.72 -4.75 2.36
CA GLU A 100 8.97 -4.06 2.09
C GLU A 100 8.77 -2.89 1.14
N ALA A 101 9.51 -1.81 1.37
CA ALA A 101 9.61 -0.71 0.44
C ALA A 101 11.07 -0.54 0.02
N ARG A 102 11.32 -0.47 -1.29
CA ARG A 102 12.64 -0.33 -1.90
C ARG A 102 12.68 0.87 -2.83
N ARG A 103 13.87 1.37 -3.13
CA ARG A 103 14.03 2.42 -4.14
C ARG A 103 13.64 1.88 -5.52
N TYR A 104 12.95 2.70 -6.30
CA TYR A 104 12.61 2.34 -7.66
C TYR A 104 13.85 2.40 -8.55
N ASN A 105 14.16 1.29 -9.22
CA ASN A 105 15.20 1.21 -10.25
C ASN A 105 14.53 0.98 -11.61
N ARG A 106 14.67 1.96 -12.52
CA ARG A 106 14.04 1.92 -13.85
C ARG A 106 14.58 0.78 -14.72
N VAL A 107 15.87 0.51 -14.64
CA VAL A 107 16.52 -0.57 -15.41
C VAL A 107 15.95 -1.92 -14.99
N PHE A 108 15.88 -2.16 -13.69
CA PHE A 108 15.29 -3.36 -13.13
C PHE A 108 13.84 -3.56 -13.58
N TYR A 109 13.01 -2.52 -13.50
CA TYR A 109 11.60 -2.57 -13.91
C TYR A 109 11.45 -2.94 -15.39
N ASN A 110 12.22 -2.32 -16.27
CA ASN A 110 12.14 -2.59 -17.71
C ASN A 110 12.60 -4.03 -18.03
N ALA A 111 13.67 -4.49 -17.40
CA ALA A 111 14.14 -5.88 -17.54
C ALA A 111 13.07 -6.88 -17.08
N TYR A 112 12.46 -6.64 -15.92
CA TYR A 112 11.42 -7.51 -15.37
C TYR A 112 10.15 -7.53 -16.25
N ARG A 113 9.71 -6.39 -16.75
CA ARG A 113 8.52 -6.28 -17.60
C ARG A 113 8.69 -6.98 -18.96
N ASN A 114 9.89 -6.98 -19.50
CA ASN A 114 10.17 -7.51 -20.85
C ASN A 114 10.59 -8.99 -20.83
N SER A 115 10.84 -9.59 -19.67
CA SER A 115 11.21 -10.99 -19.58
C SER A 115 9.97 -11.86 -19.39
N SER A 116 9.71 -12.76 -20.33
CA SER A 116 8.68 -13.82 -20.22
C SER A 116 9.16 -14.99 -19.36
N ASP A 117 10.47 -15.15 -19.20
CA ASP A 117 11.08 -16.22 -18.42
C ASP A 117 11.51 -15.71 -17.04
N GLU A 118 11.66 -16.64 -16.07
CA GLU A 118 12.14 -16.31 -14.73
C GLU A 118 13.50 -15.58 -14.82
N PRO A 119 13.53 -14.29 -14.55
CA PRO A 119 14.73 -13.57 -14.79
C PRO A 119 15.77 -13.92 -13.73
N GLU A 120 17.02 -14.12 -14.16
CA GLU A 120 18.18 -14.02 -13.28
C GLU A 120 18.13 -12.77 -12.38
N HIS A 121 17.41 -11.74 -12.80
CA HIS A 121 17.13 -10.49 -12.10
C HIS A 121 16.26 -10.63 -10.83
N SER A 122 15.57 -11.76 -10.63
CA SER A 122 14.89 -12.03 -9.36
C SER A 122 15.89 -12.13 -8.20
N ARG A 123 17.13 -12.56 -8.49
CA ARG A 123 18.23 -12.60 -7.52
C ARG A 123 18.71 -11.20 -7.15
N ASP A 124 18.76 -10.29 -8.11
CA ASP A 124 19.20 -8.91 -7.87
C ASP A 124 18.17 -8.12 -7.05
N PHE A 125 16.88 -8.42 -7.23
CA PHE A 125 15.83 -7.84 -6.37
C PHE A 125 16.04 -8.20 -4.90
N ARG A 126 16.45 -9.44 -4.61
CA ARG A 126 16.68 -9.91 -3.24
C ARG A 126 17.99 -9.36 -2.63
N ARG A 127 18.98 -8.98 -3.45
CA ARG A 127 20.26 -8.44 -2.99
C ARG A 127 20.18 -7.01 -2.50
N GLU A 128 19.25 -6.22 -3.02
CA GLU A 128 19.08 -4.85 -2.55
C GLU A 128 18.44 -4.84 -1.16
N SER A 129 19.11 -4.27 -0.18
CA SER A 129 18.53 -4.06 1.15
C SER A 129 17.26 -3.22 1.05
N PRO A 130 16.16 -3.62 1.69
CA PRO A 130 14.94 -2.82 1.70
C PRO A 130 15.20 -1.50 2.42
N PHE A 131 14.69 -0.42 1.87
CA PHE A 131 14.69 0.88 2.55
C PHE A 131 13.80 0.85 3.80
N TRP A 132 12.76 0.05 3.76
CA TRP A 132 11.81 -0.16 4.84
C TRP A 132 11.25 -1.58 4.79
N LYS A 133 11.33 -2.31 5.89
CA LYS A 133 10.74 -3.66 6.05
C LYS A 133 9.95 -3.71 7.35
N CYS A 134 8.75 -4.23 7.32
CA CYS A 134 7.91 -4.42 8.50
C CYS A 134 7.08 -5.70 8.38
N LEU A 135 6.63 -6.22 9.53
CA LEU A 135 5.64 -7.29 9.58
C LEU A 135 4.31 -6.83 8.97
N PHE A 136 3.73 -7.71 8.16
CA PHE A 136 2.43 -7.52 7.54
C PHE A 136 1.49 -8.61 8.05
N HIS A 137 0.62 -8.24 8.99
CA HIS A 137 -0.15 -9.18 9.82
C HIS A 137 -1.43 -9.68 9.12
N LEU A 138 -1.36 -10.08 7.86
CA LEU A 138 -2.53 -10.66 7.19
C LEU A 138 -2.95 -11.96 7.90
N PRO A 139 -4.25 -12.15 8.17
CA PRO A 139 -4.76 -13.41 8.70
C PRO A 139 -4.45 -14.56 7.73
N LYS A 140 -3.86 -15.66 8.23
CA LYS A 140 -3.58 -16.85 7.41
C LYS A 140 -4.81 -17.69 7.16
N GLU A 141 -5.69 -17.75 8.14
CA GLU A 141 -6.95 -18.44 7.98
C GLU A 141 -7.85 -17.59 7.10
N LYS A 142 -8.23 -18.15 5.96
CA LYS A 142 -9.39 -17.66 5.22
C LYS A 142 -10.51 -17.60 6.25
N ALA A 143 -10.90 -16.39 6.64
CA ALA A 143 -12.15 -16.25 7.34
C ALA A 143 -13.16 -17.07 6.50
N SER A 144 -13.83 -18.03 7.12
CA SER A 144 -14.84 -18.89 6.49
C SER A 144 -16.06 -18.07 6.00
N SER A 145 -15.91 -16.79 5.96
CA SER A 145 -16.88 -15.79 5.54
C SER A 145 -16.83 -15.63 4.02
N ASN A 146 -17.99 -15.47 3.41
CA ASN A 146 -18.14 -15.05 2.01
C ASN A 146 -17.52 -13.65 1.74
N ASP A 147 -16.84 -13.06 2.74
CA ASP A 147 -16.23 -11.74 2.67
C ASP A 147 -14.99 -11.79 1.79
N LYS A 148 -14.91 -10.92 0.80
CA LYS A 148 -13.71 -10.75 -0.03
C LYS A 148 -12.64 -9.98 0.73
N GLN A 149 -11.40 -10.42 0.60
CA GLN A 149 -10.25 -9.83 1.27
C GLN A 149 -9.47 -8.97 0.27
N ILE A 150 -9.27 -7.69 0.57
CA ILE A 150 -8.57 -6.75 -0.30
C ILE A 150 -7.32 -6.20 0.41
N VAL A 151 -6.18 -6.28 -0.26
CA VAL A 151 -4.97 -5.54 0.11
C VAL A 151 -4.91 -4.27 -0.74
N LEU A 152 -5.11 -3.13 -0.09
CA LEU A 152 -5.14 -1.82 -0.74
C LEU A 152 -3.80 -1.12 -0.62
N ALA A 153 -3.13 -0.87 -1.75
CA ALA A 153 -1.87 -0.13 -1.79
C ALA A 153 -2.11 1.38 -1.93
N TYR A 154 -1.69 2.17 -0.92
CA TYR A 154 -1.79 3.63 -0.91
C TYR A 154 -0.58 4.31 -0.23
N PRO A 155 0.03 5.36 -0.80
CA PRO A 155 -0.18 5.86 -2.17
C PRO A 155 0.27 4.80 -3.19
N THR A 156 -0.26 4.87 -4.41
CA THR A 156 0.04 3.90 -5.47
C THR A 156 1.55 3.79 -5.69
N PRO A 157 2.16 2.59 -5.49
CA PRO A 157 3.57 2.35 -5.76
C PRO A 157 3.85 2.35 -7.26
N ARG A 158 5.11 2.54 -7.66
CA ARG A 158 5.52 2.38 -9.06
C ARG A 158 5.56 0.92 -9.49
N LEU A 159 5.84 0.03 -8.55
CA LEU A 159 5.88 -1.41 -8.75
C LEU A 159 5.44 -2.09 -7.45
N LEU A 160 4.53 -3.05 -7.58
CA LEU A 160 4.13 -3.92 -6.48
C LEU A 160 4.41 -5.36 -6.87
N THR A 161 5.03 -6.10 -5.96
CA THR A 161 5.42 -7.49 -6.17
C THR A 161 5.02 -8.35 -4.99
N TYR A 162 4.87 -9.64 -5.25
CA TYR A 162 4.70 -10.66 -4.24
C TYR A 162 5.83 -11.68 -4.37
N THR A 163 6.37 -12.15 -3.25
CA THR A 163 7.42 -13.15 -3.21
C THR A 163 7.05 -14.27 -2.25
N ASP A 164 6.85 -15.45 -2.79
CA ASP A 164 6.83 -16.72 -2.07
C ASP A 164 8.08 -17.51 -2.50
N LYS A 165 7.92 -18.53 -3.32
CA LYS A 165 9.04 -19.26 -3.96
C LYS A 165 9.62 -18.46 -5.11
N LYS A 166 8.77 -17.77 -5.85
CA LYS A 166 9.07 -16.93 -7.00
C LYS A 166 8.65 -15.49 -6.75
N LEU A 167 9.27 -14.56 -7.49
CA LEU A 167 8.88 -13.16 -7.49
C LEU A 167 7.80 -12.94 -8.55
N GLU A 168 6.64 -12.48 -8.14
CA GLU A 168 5.50 -12.19 -9.01
C GLU A 168 5.22 -10.68 -9.03
N TYR A 169 4.95 -10.15 -10.22
CA TYR A 169 4.47 -8.78 -10.38
C TYR A 169 2.97 -8.72 -10.12
N LEU A 170 2.55 -7.87 -9.18
CA LEU A 170 1.14 -7.70 -8.86
C LEU A 170 0.59 -6.45 -9.54
N GLN A 171 -0.45 -6.66 -10.32
CA GLN A 171 -1.32 -5.60 -10.83
C GLN A 171 -2.61 -5.54 -10.01
N SER A 172 -3.36 -4.46 -10.16
CA SER A 172 -4.67 -4.35 -9.55
C SER A 172 -5.60 -5.45 -10.06
N GLY A 173 -6.28 -6.13 -9.15
CA GLY A 173 -7.11 -7.31 -9.45
C GLY A 173 -6.39 -8.65 -9.33
N ASN A 174 -5.06 -8.70 -9.30
CA ASN A 174 -4.34 -9.95 -9.03
C ASN A 174 -4.60 -10.44 -7.61
N THR A 175 -4.49 -11.75 -7.42
CA THR A 175 -4.68 -12.39 -6.12
C THR A 175 -3.42 -13.11 -5.66
N PHE A 176 -3.16 -13.10 -4.36
CA PHE A 176 -2.18 -13.96 -3.70
C PHE A 176 -2.78 -14.51 -2.41
N ASP A 177 -2.62 -15.78 -2.15
CA ASP A 177 -3.12 -16.47 -0.94
C ASP A 177 -4.59 -16.12 -0.55
N GLY A 178 -5.45 -15.82 -1.54
CA GLY A 178 -6.86 -15.46 -1.33
C GLY A 178 -7.11 -13.96 -1.08
N TYR A 179 -6.09 -13.13 -1.09
CA TYR A 179 -6.20 -11.67 -1.03
C TYR A 179 -6.18 -11.08 -2.44
N THR A 180 -7.13 -10.20 -2.75
CA THR A 180 -7.12 -9.41 -3.98
C THR A 180 -6.34 -8.13 -3.76
N VAL A 181 -5.36 -7.85 -4.60
CA VAL A 181 -4.61 -6.60 -4.55
C VAL A 181 -5.36 -5.53 -5.32
N MET A 182 -5.46 -4.34 -4.76
CA MET A 182 -5.97 -3.17 -5.46
C MET A 182 -5.05 -1.97 -5.27
N LEU A 183 -4.79 -1.26 -6.35
CA LEU A 183 -4.18 0.05 -6.31
C LEU A 183 -5.25 1.09 -6.01
N TRP A 184 -4.83 2.20 -5.40
CA TRP A 184 -5.77 3.20 -4.88
C TRP A 184 -6.80 3.71 -5.91
N ASP A 185 -6.35 4.05 -7.11
CA ASP A 185 -7.24 4.63 -8.12
C ASP A 185 -8.23 3.58 -8.68
N ASP A 186 -7.77 2.33 -8.84
CA ASP A 186 -8.62 1.22 -9.27
C ASP A 186 -9.64 0.84 -8.19
N PHE A 187 -9.24 0.90 -6.92
CA PHE A 187 -10.16 0.70 -5.80
C PHE A 187 -11.26 1.77 -5.78
N LEU A 188 -10.93 3.03 -6.03
CA LEU A 188 -11.93 4.09 -6.13
C LEU A 188 -12.91 3.87 -7.29
N ASN A 189 -12.41 3.43 -8.44
CA ASN A 189 -13.24 3.11 -9.62
C ASN A 189 -14.13 1.90 -9.34
N PHE A 190 -13.59 0.87 -8.70
CA PHE A 190 -14.36 -0.31 -8.26
C PHE A 190 -15.52 0.09 -7.34
N LEU A 191 -15.28 0.97 -6.35
CA LEU A 191 -16.36 1.44 -5.47
C LEU A 191 -17.42 2.24 -6.22
N LYS A 192 -17.03 3.08 -7.19
CA LYS A 192 -17.98 3.86 -8.00
C LYS A 192 -18.84 2.97 -8.90
N SER A 193 -18.23 2.04 -9.63
CA SER A 193 -18.97 1.11 -10.50
C SER A 193 -19.96 0.24 -9.72
N GLY A 194 -19.59 -0.18 -8.51
CA GLY A 194 -20.50 -0.90 -7.63
C GLY A 194 -21.69 -0.08 -7.13
N MET A 195 -21.58 1.27 -7.10
CA MET A 195 -22.69 2.16 -6.76
C MET A 195 -23.61 2.43 -7.96
N GLU A 196 -23.04 2.56 -9.18
CA GLU A 196 -23.80 2.86 -10.40
C GLU A 196 -24.74 1.71 -10.82
N GLY A 197 -24.38 0.46 -10.54
CA GLY A 197 -25.23 -0.71 -10.82
C GLY A 197 -26.54 -0.80 -10.03
N ASN A 198 -26.85 0.18 -9.17
CA ASN A 198 -28.10 0.24 -8.41
C ASN A 198 -29.20 1.11 -9.06
N HIS A 199 -28.94 1.68 -10.25
CA HIS A 199 -29.90 2.60 -10.91
C HIS A 199 -30.63 1.95 -12.10
N GLU A 200 -30.49 0.64 -12.29
CA GLU A 200 -31.33 -0.16 -13.18
C GLU A 200 -32.27 -1.04 -12.32
#